data_52cda6a65917d8d7dcd95d1736a3fe33
#
_entry.id   52cda6a65917d8d7dcd95d1736a3fe33
#
_cell.length_a   1.000
_cell.length_b   1.000
_cell.length_c   1.000
_cell.angle_alpha   90.00
_cell.angle_beta   90.00
_cell.angle_gamma   90.00
#
_symmetry.space_group_name_H-M   'P 1'
#
loop_
_entity.id
_entity.type
_entity.pdbx_description
1 polymer ?
#
loop_
_entity_poly.entity_id
_entity_poly.type
_entity_poly.pdbx_seq_one_letter_code
_entity_poly.pdbx_strand_id
1 'polypeptide(L)'
;MKKIFKNLPISKNLKFLIVFGLIKKLVILLILIYPLFSSGQTNPYSDKFAHTYSIVAKDAKTGEMAVGVQSHWFSVGTLVSWGKSGVGVVATQSFVNPSYGPQGLKLMESGISAKNALKQLTEKDEGRNYRQAAMVDINGSVGAYTGESCIESAGHYIGENFSVQANMMLNDKVIPSMKKAFLENSSLPLAERIVKVFEAAESVGGDIRGKQSAALIVVGKEKTENIWQDKKIDLRVDDSEDPIKEIKRLLKVHRAYEHMNEGDLAIEENDMDKALIEYGKAQSLFPENNEMSFWKAIALLNNGKKEEAKKIFDVVFKQNPNWKKLIYRLPKSGIISMTVKELDFYFKK
;
A
#
# COMPACT_ATOMS: atom_id res chain seq x y z
N MET A 1 30.10 -54.72 54.82
CA MET A 1 30.73 -53.42 55.04
C MET A 1 29.72 -52.26 55.11
N LYS A 2 28.80 -52.33 56.08
CA LYS A 2 27.77 -51.29 56.28
C LYS A 2 27.68 -50.82 57.74
N LYS A 3 28.79 -50.57 58.45
CA LYS A 3 28.74 -50.14 59.88
C LYS A 3 30.01 -49.41 60.37
N ILE A 4 30.65 -48.54 59.58
CA ILE A 4 31.87 -47.82 60.13
C ILE A 4 31.82 -46.28 59.97
N PHE A 5 30.76 -45.68 59.40
CA PHE A 5 30.71 -44.19 59.29
C PHE A 5 29.50 -43.60 60.02
N LYS A 6 29.32 -43.96 61.32
CA LYS A 6 28.43 -43.23 62.18
C LYS A 6 29.25 -42.52 63.27
N ASN A 7 29.19 -41.18 63.29
CA ASN A 7 29.73 -40.32 64.38
C ASN A 7 31.21 -39.92 64.32
N LEU A 8 31.63 -39.25 63.27
CA LEU A 8 32.74 -38.31 63.37
C LEU A 8 32.15 -36.91 63.61
N PRO A 9 32.50 -36.21 64.73
CA PRO A 9 32.01 -34.84 64.97
C PRO A 9 32.68 -33.91 63.96
N ILE A 10 31.93 -33.49 62.98
CA ILE A 10 32.37 -32.48 61.99
C ILE A 10 32.62 -31.20 62.79
N SER A 11 33.88 -30.74 62.85
CA SER A 11 34.25 -29.52 63.57
C SER A 11 33.46 -28.31 63.03
N LYS A 12 33.14 -27.35 63.95
CA LYS A 12 32.40 -26.14 63.58
C LYS A 12 33.03 -25.41 62.37
N ASN A 13 34.35 -25.45 62.25
CA ASN A 13 35.11 -24.87 61.14
C ASN A 13 34.90 -25.57 59.82
N LEU A 14 34.73 -26.91 59.84
CA LEU A 14 34.47 -27.65 58.60
C LEU A 14 33.02 -27.45 58.09
N LYS A 15 32.03 -27.32 59.00
CA LYS A 15 30.68 -26.93 58.63
C LYS A 15 30.62 -25.53 58.06
N PHE A 16 31.36 -24.58 58.59
CA PHE A 16 31.48 -23.20 58.10
C PHE A 16 32.10 -23.16 56.68
N LEU A 17 33.18 -23.91 56.45
CA LEU A 17 33.83 -24.03 55.13
C LEU A 17 32.91 -24.63 54.07
N ILE A 18 32.09 -25.66 54.40
CA ILE A 18 31.12 -26.29 53.49
C ILE A 18 29.99 -25.33 53.16
N VAL A 19 29.44 -24.62 54.14
CA VAL A 19 28.39 -23.61 53.93
C VAL A 19 28.89 -22.45 53.09
N PHE A 20 30.11 -21.96 53.34
CA PHE A 20 30.72 -20.87 52.56
C PHE A 20 31.02 -21.28 51.10
N GLY A 21 31.46 -22.54 50.92
CA GLY A 21 31.64 -23.11 49.58
C GLY A 21 30.35 -23.25 48.79
N LEU A 22 29.23 -23.64 49.47
CA LEU A 22 27.90 -23.71 48.85
C LEU A 22 27.35 -22.33 48.50
N ILE A 23 27.51 -21.33 49.38
CA ILE A 23 27.13 -19.93 49.12
C ILE A 23 27.90 -19.37 47.91
N LYS A 24 29.24 -19.57 47.85
CA LYS A 24 30.04 -19.16 46.69
C LYS A 24 29.53 -19.79 45.37
N LYS A 25 29.23 -21.11 45.37
CA LYS A 25 28.68 -21.80 44.20
C LYS A 25 27.33 -21.25 43.81
N LEU A 26 26.44 -20.95 44.79
CA LEU A 26 25.13 -20.38 44.54
C LEU A 26 25.22 -18.96 43.96
N VAL A 27 26.14 -18.12 44.48
CA VAL A 27 26.38 -16.77 43.95
C VAL A 27 26.94 -16.82 42.53
N ILE A 28 27.89 -17.73 42.24
CA ILE A 28 28.43 -17.94 40.91
C ILE A 28 27.32 -18.39 39.96
N LEU A 29 26.44 -19.30 40.37
CA LEU A 29 25.29 -19.78 39.58
C LEU A 29 24.30 -18.65 39.30
N LEU A 30 24.02 -17.77 40.28
CA LEU A 30 23.16 -16.60 40.11
C LEU A 30 23.78 -15.57 39.15
N ILE A 31 25.10 -15.36 39.20
CA ILE A 31 25.79 -14.48 38.29
C ILE A 31 25.80 -15.04 36.84
N LEU A 32 25.87 -16.36 36.66
CA LEU A 32 25.80 -17.03 35.36
C LEU A 32 24.39 -17.06 34.80
N ILE A 33 23.34 -17.07 35.63
CA ILE A 33 21.94 -17.09 35.20
C ILE A 33 21.41 -15.66 34.94
N TYR A 34 21.98 -14.63 35.60
CA TYR A 34 21.53 -13.25 35.48
C TYR A 34 21.51 -12.75 34.01
N PRO A 35 22.49 -13.03 33.14
CA PRO A 35 22.40 -12.65 31.72
C PRO A 35 21.33 -13.42 30.94
N LEU A 36 20.82 -14.56 31.42
CA LEU A 36 19.74 -15.31 30.76
C LEU A 36 18.38 -14.66 30.98
N PHE A 37 18.23 -13.80 31.99
CA PHE A 37 17.04 -12.99 32.25
C PHE A 37 17.22 -11.52 31.85
N SER A 38 18.32 -11.16 31.21
CA SER A 38 18.43 -9.91 30.47
C SER A 38 17.43 -10.02 29.33
N SER A 39 16.21 -9.61 29.57
CA SER A 39 15.26 -9.24 28.49
C SER A 39 16.05 -8.28 27.63
N GLY A 40 16.40 -8.71 26.41
CA GLY A 40 16.98 -7.84 25.43
C GLY A 40 16.07 -6.62 25.35
N GLN A 41 16.52 -5.48 25.86
CA GLN A 41 15.90 -4.21 25.51
C GLN A 41 15.94 -4.19 24.00
N THR A 42 14.78 -4.43 23.40
CA THR A 42 14.60 -4.18 21.97
C THR A 42 14.99 -2.73 21.81
N ASN A 43 16.15 -2.49 21.16
CA ASN A 43 16.60 -1.15 20.87
C ASN A 43 15.47 -0.46 20.13
N PRO A 44 14.77 0.54 20.68
CA PRO A 44 13.68 1.23 19.99
C PRO A 44 14.17 1.88 18.69
N TYR A 45 15.47 1.97 18.49
CA TYR A 45 16.12 2.45 17.27
C TYR A 45 16.41 1.35 16.24
N SER A 46 16.06 0.07 16.51
CA SER A 46 16.17 -1.01 15.53
C SER A 46 15.12 -0.93 14.42
N ASP A 47 14.09 -0.10 14.62
CA ASP A 47 13.01 0.07 13.69
C ASP A 47 13.38 1.02 12.55
N LYS A 48 12.82 0.76 11.37
CA LYS A 48 13.10 1.53 10.16
C LYS A 48 12.54 2.95 10.25
N PHE A 49 13.29 3.92 9.74
CA PHE A 49 12.89 5.32 9.70
C PHE A 49 12.07 5.60 8.44
N ALA A 50 10.77 5.81 8.55
CA ALA A 50 9.93 6.25 7.45
C ALA A 50 9.30 7.60 7.78
N HIS A 51 10.12 8.66 7.78
CA HIS A 51 9.65 10.05 7.94
C HIS A 51 8.93 10.47 6.66
N THR A 52 7.72 11.05 6.78
CA THR A 52 6.75 10.85 5.71
C THR A 52 5.59 11.80 5.89
N TYR A 53 4.89 12.12 4.82
CA TYR A 53 3.51 12.55 4.91
C TYR A 53 2.57 11.52 4.28
N SER A 54 1.38 11.38 4.85
CA SER A 54 0.38 10.42 4.40
C SER A 54 -1.05 10.92 4.64
N ILE A 55 -1.98 10.23 4.01
CA ILE A 55 -3.42 10.43 4.19
C ILE A 55 -4.11 9.08 4.26
N VAL A 56 -5.08 8.96 5.14
CA VAL A 56 -6.09 7.89 5.14
C VAL A 56 -7.45 8.53 4.95
N ALA A 57 -8.28 7.99 4.06
CA ALA A 57 -9.57 8.59 3.75
C ALA A 57 -10.60 7.55 3.32
N LYS A 58 -11.89 7.89 3.55
CA LYS A 58 -13.05 7.18 3.00
C LYS A 58 -13.88 8.16 2.18
N ASP A 59 -14.28 7.76 1.00
CA ASP A 59 -15.27 8.48 0.22
C ASP A 59 -16.68 8.17 0.71
N ALA A 60 -17.43 9.21 1.10
CA ALA A 60 -18.78 9.04 1.64
C ALA A 60 -19.82 8.59 0.60
N LYS A 61 -19.56 8.84 -0.71
CA LYS A 61 -20.48 8.50 -1.81
C LYS A 61 -20.28 7.07 -2.27
N THR A 62 -19.03 6.67 -2.54
CA THR A 62 -18.69 5.34 -3.07
C THR A 62 -18.46 4.32 -1.97
N GLY A 63 -18.12 4.76 -0.77
CA GLY A 63 -17.66 3.91 0.34
C GLY A 63 -16.24 3.38 0.17
N GLU A 64 -15.53 3.74 -0.90
CA GLU A 64 -14.13 3.40 -1.09
C GLU A 64 -13.25 4.01 0.00
N MET A 65 -12.19 3.30 0.36
CA MET A 65 -11.20 3.79 1.32
C MET A 65 -9.84 3.79 0.69
N ALA A 66 -9.02 4.80 1.01
CA ALA A 66 -7.70 4.95 0.45
C ALA A 66 -6.65 5.30 1.50
N VAL A 67 -5.44 4.84 1.28
CA VAL A 67 -4.23 5.31 1.95
C VAL A 67 -3.23 5.74 0.91
N GLY A 68 -2.71 6.95 1.08
CA GLY A 68 -1.65 7.50 0.26
C GLY A 68 -0.46 7.93 1.09
N VAL A 69 0.76 7.78 0.57
CA VAL A 69 2.01 8.09 1.26
C VAL A 69 3.09 8.54 0.30
N GLN A 70 3.92 9.50 0.75
CA GLN A 70 5.18 9.88 0.11
C GLN A 70 6.27 10.03 1.17
N SER A 71 7.51 9.69 0.81
CA SER A 71 8.66 9.81 1.69
C SER A 71 9.96 9.93 0.90
N HIS A 72 10.97 10.55 1.52
CA HIS A 72 12.36 10.37 1.13
C HIS A 72 12.92 9.09 1.78
N TRP A 73 12.30 7.97 1.42
CA TRP A 73 12.64 6.62 1.84
C TRP A 73 12.39 5.63 0.70
N PHE A 74 13.30 4.67 0.51
CA PHE A 74 13.15 3.64 -0.52
C PHE A 74 11.92 2.76 -0.24
N SER A 75 11.04 2.63 -1.25
CA SER A 75 9.89 1.69 -1.22
C SER A 75 8.96 1.87 0.00
N VAL A 76 8.62 3.13 0.34
CA VAL A 76 7.81 3.48 1.52
C VAL A 76 6.47 2.74 1.57
N GLY A 77 5.87 2.46 0.41
CA GLY A 77 4.57 1.81 0.31
C GLY A 77 4.53 0.40 0.89
N THR A 78 5.67 -0.30 0.98
CA THR A 78 5.75 -1.66 1.54
C THR A 78 5.62 -1.70 3.06
N LEU A 79 5.87 -0.58 3.72
CA LEU A 79 5.91 -0.47 5.19
C LEU A 79 4.74 0.33 5.75
N VAL A 80 4.36 1.42 5.06
CA VAL A 80 3.46 2.45 5.60
C VAL A 80 2.01 2.19 5.25
N SER A 81 1.71 1.77 4.00
CA SER A 81 0.35 1.74 3.48
C SER A 81 -0.29 0.34 3.52
N TRP A 82 -1.45 0.24 4.18
CA TRP A 82 -2.19 -1.01 4.36
C TRP A 82 -3.68 -0.77 4.09
N GLY A 83 -4.34 -1.75 3.47
CA GLY A 83 -5.77 -1.65 3.19
C GLY A 83 -6.40 -3.01 2.99
N LYS A 84 -7.68 -3.14 3.39
CA LYS A 84 -8.52 -4.32 3.20
C LYS A 84 -9.95 -3.91 2.87
N SER A 85 -10.49 -4.43 1.77
CA SER A 85 -11.87 -4.15 1.34
C SER A 85 -12.90 -4.52 2.41
N GLY A 86 -13.89 -3.66 2.60
CA GLY A 86 -14.94 -3.83 3.61
C GLY A 86 -14.48 -3.71 5.07
N VAL A 87 -13.22 -3.30 5.31
CA VAL A 87 -12.63 -3.20 6.66
C VAL A 87 -12.09 -1.80 6.91
N GLY A 88 -11.08 -1.37 6.16
CA GLY A 88 -10.42 -0.09 6.43
C GLY A 88 -9.06 0.05 5.79
N VAL A 89 -8.41 1.19 6.09
CA VAL A 89 -7.05 1.51 5.68
C VAL A 89 -6.23 2.04 6.85
N VAL A 90 -4.91 1.81 6.78
CA VAL A 90 -3.94 2.19 7.81
C VAL A 90 -2.72 2.81 7.17
N ALA A 91 -2.24 3.91 7.74
CA ALA A 91 -0.90 4.44 7.53
C ALA A 91 -0.11 4.35 8.85
N THR A 92 1.11 3.80 8.83
CA THR A 92 2.03 3.76 9.98
C THR A 92 3.40 4.22 9.54
N GLN A 93 3.97 5.21 10.21
CA GLN A 93 5.15 5.95 9.75
C GLN A 93 5.97 6.53 10.91
N SER A 94 6.97 7.39 10.63
CA SER A 94 8.00 7.89 11.53
C SER A 94 9.01 6.78 11.85
N PHE A 95 9.33 6.50 13.10
CA PHE A 95 9.94 5.21 13.44
C PHE A 95 8.85 4.15 13.29
N VAL A 96 8.76 3.60 12.07
CA VAL A 96 7.63 2.79 11.66
C VAL A 96 7.53 1.48 12.44
N ASN A 97 6.35 1.18 12.97
CA ASN A 97 5.99 -0.16 13.40
C ASN A 97 5.03 -0.76 12.36
N PRO A 98 5.52 -1.57 11.40
CA PRO A 98 4.68 -2.10 10.33
C PRO A 98 3.55 -3.01 10.84
N SER A 99 3.68 -3.56 12.06
CA SER A 99 2.66 -4.43 12.65
C SER A 99 1.32 -3.71 12.91
N TYR A 100 1.32 -2.35 13.00
CA TYR A 100 0.10 -1.57 13.12
C TYR A 100 -0.83 -1.74 11.92
N GLY A 101 -0.28 -1.98 10.73
CA GLY A 101 -1.07 -2.27 9.53
C GLY A 101 -1.95 -3.50 9.69
N PRO A 102 -1.38 -4.71 9.70
CA PRO A 102 -2.17 -5.94 9.79
C PRO A 102 -2.95 -6.09 11.11
N GLN A 103 -2.39 -5.62 12.24
CA GLN A 103 -3.09 -5.68 13.52
C GLN A 103 -4.26 -4.70 13.58
N GLY A 104 -4.09 -3.48 13.06
CA GLY A 104 -5.15 -2.48 12.95
C GLY A 104 -6.31 -2.98 12.08
N LEU A 105 -5.99 -3.52 10.90
CA LEU A 105 -7.00 -4.13 10.03
C LEU A 105 -7.73 -5.28 10.71
N LYS A 106 -7.01 -6.16 11.43
CA LYS A 106 -7.63 -7.27 12.19
C LYS A 106 -8.58 -6.78 13.29
N LEU A 107 -8.20 -5.74 14.04
CA LEU A 107 -9.05 -5.14 15.05
C LEU A 107 -10.29 -4.50 14.43
N MET A 108 -10.14 -3.74 13.34
CA MET A 108 -11.29 -3.14 12.63
C MET A 108 -12.21 -4.22 12.04
N GLU A 109 -11.66 -5.30 11.51
CA GLU A 109 -12.42 -6.44 10.99
C GLU A 109 -13.25 -7.15 12.07
N SER A 110 -12.75 -7.15 13.32
CA SER A 110 -13.50 -7.66 14.48
C SER A 110 -14.58 -6.71 15.03
N GLY A 111 -14.80 -5.56 14.36
CA GLY A 111 -15.82 -4.57 14.75
C GLY A 111 -15.33 -3.47 15.68
N ILE A 112 -14.03 -3.41 15.99
CA ILE A 112 -13.46 -2.32 16.78
C ILE A 112 -13.26 -1.11 15.86
N SER A 113 -13.76 0.08 16.27
CA SER A 113 -13.59 1.29 15.47
C SER A 113 -12.12 1.66 15.26
N ALA A 114 -11.79 2.30 14.14
CA ALA A 114 -10.42 2.72 13.80
C ALA A 114 -9.77 3.52 14.94
N LYS A 115 -10.52 4.43 15.55
CA LYS A 115 -10.06 5.21 16.72
C LYS A 115 -9.65 4.30 17.89
N ASN A 116 -10.47 3.32 18.23
CA ASN A 116 -10.21 2.41 19.35
C ASN A 116 -9.14 1.36 19.02
N ALA A 117 -9.07 0.92 17.74
CA ALA A 117 -8.03 0.01 17.28
C ALA A 117 -6.64 0.67 17.42
N LEU A 118 -6.49 1.91 16.92
CA LEU A 118 -5.25 2.66 17.06
C LEU A 118 -4.87 2.89 18.53
N LYS A 119 -5.84 3.30 19.36
CA LYS A 119 -5.62 3.47 20.80
C LYS A 119 -5.07 2.21 21.46
N GLN A 120 -5.68 1.04 21.20
CA GLN A 120 -5.22 -0.24 21.77
C GLN A 120 -3.79 -0.61 21.34
N LEU A 121 -3.41 -0.29 20.10
CA LEU A 121 -2.06 -0.57 19.59
C LEU A 121 -1.02 0.37 20.21
N THR A 122 -1.33 1.66 20.27
CA THR A 122 -0.41 2.66 20.85
C THR A 122 -0.22 2.48 22.36
N GLU A 123 -1.27 2.12 23.11
CA GLU A 123 -1.16 1.87 24.55
C GLU A 123 -0.24 0.69 24.90
N LYS A 124 -0.13 -0.29 24.01
CA LYS A 124 0.72 -1.48 24.19
C LYS A 124 2.14 -1.30 23.62
N ASP A 125 2.41 -0.25 22.86
CA ASP A 125 3.72 0.01 22.27
C ASP A 125 4.56 0.92 23.18
N GLU A 126 5.60 0.37 23.79
CA GLU A 126 6.55 1.15 24.60
C GLU A 126 7.26 2.24 23.78
N GLY A 127 7.43 2.02 22.48
CA GLY A 127 8.02 2.97 21.53
C GLY A 127 7.04 4.00 20.96
N ARG A 128 5.78 4.06 21.44
CA ARG A 128 4.71 4.91 20.87
C ARG A 128 5.10 6.37 20.66
N ASN A 129 5.95 6.93 21.53
CA ASN A 129 6.37 8.33 21.42
C ASN A 129 7.10 8.65 20.11
N TYR A 130 7.64 7.65 19.44
CA TYR A 130 8.32 7.77 18.16
C TYR A 130 7.44 7.38 16.96
N ARG A 131 6.19 6.90 17.19
CA ARG A 131 5.29 6.44 16.13
C ARG A 131 4.39 7.57 15.65
N GLN A 132 4.04 7.47 14.37
CA GLN A 132 2.93 8.25 13.82
C GLN A 132 2.06 7.31 12.99
N ALA A 133 0.77 7.26 13.26
CA ALA A 133 -0.15 6.37 12.56
C ALA A 133 -1.54 6.97 12.44
N ALA A 134 -2.27 6.55 11.39
CA ALA A 134 -3.67 6.88 11.19
C ALA A 134 -4.43 5.70 10.59
N MET A 135 -5.72 5.61 10.92
CA MET A 135 -6.63 4.55 10.46
C MET A 135 -7.99 5.14 10.13
N VAL A 136 -8.64 4.60 9.10
CA VAL A 136 -10.05 4.85 8.80
C VAL A 136 -10.73 3.51 8.57
N ASP A 137 -11.88 3.28 9.23
CA ASP A 137 -12.67 2.07 9.04
C ASP A 137 -13.83 2.27 8.06
N ILE A 138 -14.49 1.17 7.73
CA ILE A 138 -15.64 1.14 6.80
C ILE A 138 -16.81 2.03 7.25
N ASN A 139 -16.94 2.32 8.54
CA ASN A 139 -17.99 3.18 9.10
C ASN A 139 -17.58 4.67 9.08
N GLY A 140 -16.34 4.99 8.67
CA GLY A 140 -15.81 6.34 8.63
C GLY A 140 -15.25 6.84 9.96
N SER A 141 -15.10 5.96 10.96
CA SER A 141 -14.38 6.30 12.18
C SER A 141 -12.90 6.53 11.84
N VAL A 142 -12.32 7.59 12.40
CA VAL A 142 -10.94 8.00 12.15
C VAL A 142 -10.17 7.97 13.46
N GLY A 143 -9.01 7.32 13.46
CA GLY A 143 -8.00 7.41 14.49
C GLY A 143 -6.71 7.98 13.94
N ALA A 144 -6.08 8.92 14.64
CA ALA A 144 -4.74 9.40 14.32
C ALA A 144 -3.93 9.61 15.60
N TYR A 145 -2.63 9.36 15.50
CA TYR A 145 -1.68 9.49 16.59
C TYR A 145 -0.36 10.02 16.06
N THR A 146 0.21 11.01 16.74
CA THR A 146 1.57 11.53 16.53
C THR A 146 2.26 11.54 17.87
N GLY A 147 3.32 10.74 18.01
CA GLY A 147 4.10 10.64 19.24
C GLY A 147 4.95 11.89 19.49
N GLU A 148 5.20 12.21 20.73
CA GLU A 148 5.90 13.42 21.19
C GLU A 148 7.35 13.52 20.69
N SER A 149 7.97 12.38 20.36
CA SER A 149 9.34 12.28 19.85
C SER A 149 9.41 12.18 18.31
N CYS A 150 8.30 12.38 17.60
CA CYS A 150 8.35 12.56 16.14
C CYS A 150 9.15 13.82 15.80
N ILE A 151 9.99 13.74 14.74
CA ILE A 151 10.84 14.86 14.35
C ILE A 151 9.97 16.06 13.94
N GLU A 152 10.35 17.25 14.36
CA GLU A 152 9.65 18.52 14.23
C GLU A 152 9.05 18.78 12.84
N SER A 153 8.12 19.73 12.75
CA SER A 153 7.13 19.88 11.69
C SER A 153 6.35 18.58 11.54
N ALA A 154 5.87 18.07 12.68
CA ALA A 154 5.09 16.84 12.83
C ALA A 154 3.70 17.15 13.41
N GLY A 155 2.72 16.34 13.00
CA GLY A 155 1.35 16.43 13.51
C GLY A 155 0.37 15.68 12.64
N HIS A 156 -0.91 15.84 12.95
CA HIS A 156 -2.00 15.31 12.15
C HIS A 156 -3.23 16.21 12.24
N TYR A 157 -4.11 16.08 11.26
CA TYR A 157 -5.46 16.66 11.28
C TYR A 157 -6.48 15.56 11.02
N ILE A 158 -7.47 15.45 11.91
CA ILE A 158 -8.61 14.55 11.76
C ILE A 158 -9.80 15.37 11.25
N GLY A 159 -10.31 14.98 10.09
CA GLY A 159 -11.55 15.48 9.51
C GLY A 159 -12.63 14.40 9.47
N GLU A 160 -13.77 14.73 8.88
CA GLU A 160 -14.82 13.75 8.64
C GLU A 160 -14.37 12.74 7.58
N ASN A 161 -14.30 11.46 7.95
CA ASN A 161 -13.87 10.35 7.09
C ASN A 161 -12.41 10.41 6.59
N PHE A 162 -11.53 11.25 7.17
CA PHE A 162 -10.12 11.28 6.75
C PHE A 162 -9.18 11.80 7.84
N SER A 163 -7.91 11.46 7.72
CA SER A 163 -6.82 12.10 8.44
C SER A 163 -5.63 12.32 7.52
N VAL A 164 -5.01 13.50 7.63
CA VAL A 164 -3.70 13.80 7.06
C VAL A 164 -2.70 13.91 8.19
N GLN A 165 -1.52 13.34 8.02
CA GLN A 165 -0.44 13.33 9.00
C GLN A 165 0.91 13.47 8.32
N ALA A 166 1.85 14.10 9.01
CA ALA A 166 3.20 14.31 8.52
C ALA A 166 4.18 14.44 9.68
N ASN A 167 5.44 14.13 9.43
CA ASN A 167 6.56 14.34 10.34
C ASN A 167 7.84 14.61 9.54
N MET A 168 8.77 15.39 10.11
CA MET A 168 10.02 15.80 9.47
C MET A 168 9.78 16.59 8.17
N MET A 169 8.78 17.44 8.15
CA MET A 169 8.49 18.27 6.98
C MET A 169 9.39 19.50 6.93
N LEU A 170 9.51 20.11 5.76
CA LEU A 170 10.26 21.36 5.59
C LEU A 170 9.70 22.49 6.45
N ASN A 171 8.38 22.48 6.69
CA ASN A 171 7.68 23.49 7.49
C ASN A 171 6.26 23.05 7.89
N ASP A 172 5.59 23.83 8.74
CA ASP A 172 4.28 23.51 9.29
C ASP A 172 3.10 23.76 8.33
N LYS A 173 3.35 24.15 7.06
CA LYS A 173 2.30 24.40 6.06
C LYS A 173 1.83 23.11 5.39
N VAL A 174 2.58 22.00 5.52
CA VAL A 174 2.29 20.74 4.80
C VAL A 174 0.91 20.21 5.20
N ILE A 175 0.65 19.98 6.48
CA ILE A 175 -0.63 19.46 6.97
C ILE A 175 -1.83 20.36 6.61
N PRO A 176 -1.80 21.67 6.84
CA PRO A 176 -2.87 22.57 6.39
C PRO A 176 -3.11 22.53 4.88
N SER A 177 -2.06 22.44 4.05
CA SER A 177 -2.17 22.36 2.59
C SER A 177 -2.81 21.04 2.15
N MET A 178 -2.42 19.92 2.75
CA MET A 178 -3.01 18.60 2.51
C MET A 178 -4.50 18.59 2.85
N LYS A 179 -4.86 19.09 4.05
CA LYS A 179 -6.26 19.25 4.48
C LYS A 179 -7.06 20.05 3.46
N LYS A 180 -6.58 21.24 3.10
CA LYS A 180 -7.25 22.13 2.15
C LYS A 180 -7.49 21.45 0.82
N ALA A 181 -6.45 20.83 0.24
CA ALA A 181 -6.54 20.13 -1.03
C ALA A 181 -7.55 18.98 -0.98
N PHE A 182 -7.59 18.20 0.11
CA PHE A 182 -8.57 17.13 0.25
C PHE A 182 -10.01 17.64 0.28
N LEU A 183 -10.28 18.73 0.98
CA LEU A 183 -11.63 19.30 1.09
C LEU A 183 -12.09 19.96 -0.21
N GLU A 184 -11.23 20.72 -0.88
CA GLU A 184 -11.55 21.47 -2.10
C GLU A 184 -11.74 20.57 -3.34
N ASN A 185 -11.21 19.35 -3.35
CA ASN A 185 -11.31 18.43 -4.46
C ASN A 185 -12.33 17.29 -4.23
N SER A 186 -13.39 17.55 -3.45
CA SER A 186 -14.41 16.54 -3.08
C SER A 186 -15.24 15.99 -4.25
N SER A 187 -15.20 16.62 -5.42
CA SER A 187 -15.87 16.15 -6.64
C SER A 187 -15.05 15.10 -7.42
N LEU A 188 -13.75 14.99 -7.16
CA LEU A 188 -12.88 14.03 -7.83
C LEU A 188 -13.07 12.61 -7.25
N PRO A 189 -12.85 11.56 -8.06
CA PRO A 189 -12.70 10.20 -7.53
C PRO A 189 -11.61 10.15 -6.45
N LEU A 190 -11.73 9.21 -5.50
CA LEU A 190 -10.88 9.22 -4.30
C LEU A 190 -9.38 9.15 -4.61
N ALA A 191 -8.97 8.31 -5.57
CA ALA A 191 -7.57 8.18 -5.96
C ALA A 191 -6.97 9.50 -6.49
N GLU A 192 -7.70 10.17 -7.40
CA GLU A 192 -7.31 11.46 -7.98
C GLU A 192 -7.28 12.56 -6.92
N ARG A 193 -8.21 12.51 -5.97
CA ARG A 193 -8.25 13.42 -4.82
C ARG A 193 -7.01 13.25 -3.92
N ILE A 194 -6.54 12.02 -3.68
CA ILE A 194 -5.28 11.75 -2.95
C ILE A 194 -4.08 12.32 -3.70
N VAL A 195 -4.02 12.19 -5.03
CA VAL A 195 -2.93 12.79 -5.83
C VAL A 195 -2.90 14.32 -5.66
N LYS A 196 -4.07 14.99 -5.59
CA LYS A 196 -4.15 16.43 -5.29
C LYS A 196 -3.59 16.78 -3.91
N VAL A 197 -3.81 15.92 -2.92
CA VAL A 197 -3.22 16.07 -1.58
C VAL A 197 -1.70 15.99 -1.63
N PHE A 198 -1.13 15.06 -2.39
CA PHE A 198 0.30 14.96 -2.58
C PHE A 198 0.89 16.18 -3.28
N GLU A 199 0.27 16.62 -4.39
CA GLU A 199 0.67 17.83 -5.12
C GLU A 199 0.69 19.07 -4.19
N ALA A 200 -0.31 19.19 -3.30
CA ALA A 200 -0.40 20.27 -2.33
C ALA A 200 0.68 20.20 -1.24
N ALA A 201 1.01 19.02 -0.74
CA ALA A 201 2.10 18.84 0.22
C ALA A 201 3.44 19.28 -0.37
N GLU A 202 3.75 18.83 -1.59
CA GLU A 202 4.99 19.17 -2.30
C GLU A 202 5.07 20.67 -2.65
N SER A 203 3.93 21.32 -2.99
CA SER A 203 3.91 22.73 -3.35
C SER A 203 4.36 23.68 -2.24
N VAL A 204 4.35 23.22 -0.98
CA VAL A 204 4.77 23.97 0.20
C VAL A 204 6.06 23.43 0.83
N GLY A 205 6.72 22.45 0.15
CA GLY A 205 8.04 21.98 0.52
C GLY A 205 8.13 20.49 0.91
N GLY A 206 7.02 19.81 1.25
CA GLY A 206 7.01 18.38 1.53
C GLY A 206 7.99 17.92 2.60
N ASP A 207 8.60 16.76 2.38
CA ASP A 207 9.64 16.19 3.24
C ASP A 207 10.93 17.02 3.13
N ILE A 208 11.51 17.43 4.27
CA ILE A 208 12.72 18.29 4.30
C ILE A 208 13.91 17.67 3.57
N ARG A 209 13.97 16.37 3.44
CA ARG A 209 15.04 15.63 2.75
C ARG A 209 14.80 15.55 1.23
N GLY A 210 13.59 15.88 0.75
CA GLY A 210 13.19 15.76 -0.65
C GLY A 210 12.26 14.58 -0.90
N LYS A 211 12.24 14.09 -2.14
CA LYS A 211 11.32 13.06 -2.64
C LYS A 211 12.09 11.79 -3.01
N GLN A 212 11.49 10.60 -2.81
CA GLN A 212 12.09 9.35 -3.29
C GLN A 212 11.03 8.33 -3.69
N SER A 213 10.04 8.06 -2.85
CA SER A 213 9.04 7.03 -3.14
C SER A 213 7.63 7.47 -2.77
N ALA A 214 6.62 6.84 -3.36
CA ALA A 214 5.22 7.08 -3.04
C ALA A 214 4.38 5.81 -3.24
N ALA A 215 3.23 5.74 -2.56
CA ALA A 215 2.25 4.69 -2.80
C ALA A 215 0.82 5.21 -2.64
N LEU A 216 -0.09 4.57 -3.36
CA LEU A 216 -1.53 4.81 -3.30
C LEU A 216 -2.26 3.48 -3.35
N ILE A 217 -3.00 3.16 -2.29
CA ILE A 217 -3.87 1.99 -2.21
C ILE A 217 -5.31 2.47 -2.10
N VAL A 218 -6.20 1.89 -2.91
CA VAL A 218 -7.66 2.06 -2.79
C VAL A 218 -8.30 0.69 -2.62
N VAL A 219 -9.18 0.58 -1.63
CA VAL A 219 -9.93 -0.65 -1.33
C VAL A 219 -11.43 -0.39 -1.42
N GLY A 220 -12.21 -1.43 -1.74
CA GLY A 220 -13.66 -1.35 -1.89
C GLY A 220 -14.41 -1.27 -0.55
N LYS A 221 -15.70 -0.93 -0.62
CA LYS A 221 -16.60 -0.93 0.55
C LYS A 221 -17.07 -2.32 0.93
N GLU A 222 -17.12 -3.24 0.00
CA GLU A 222 -17.60 -4.60 0.23
C GLU A 222 -16.43 -5.52 0.59
N LYS A 223 -16.65 -6.43 1.53
CA LYS A 223 -15.71 -7.51 1.80
C LYS A 223 -15.61 -8.43 0.59
N THR A 224 -14.42 -8.92 0.33
CA THR A 224 -14.19 -9.96 -0.66
C THR A 224 -13.55 -11.18 -0.01
N GLU A 225 -13.90 -12.37 -0.49
CA GLU A 225 -13.24 -13.62 -0.10
C GLU A 225 -11.94 -13.84 -0.88
N ASN A 226 -11.76 -13.08 -1.95
CA ASN A 226 -10.62 -13.18 -2.85
C ASN A 226 -9.60 -12.10 -2.55
N ILE A 227 -8.48 -12.46 -1.94
CA ILE A 227 -7.41 -11.52 -1.54
C ILE A 227 -6.93 -10.65 -2.71
N TRP A 228 -6.92 -11.19 -3.94
CA TRP A 228 -6.51 -10.43 -5.14
C TRP A 228 -7.52 -9.35 -5.57
N GLN A 229 -8.74 -9.35 -5.04
CA GLN A 229 -9.76 -8.33 -5.29
C GLN A 229 -9.84 -7.27 -4.18
N ASP A 230 -9.09 -7.43 -3.09
CA ASP A 230 -9.12 -6.51 -1.96
C ASP A 230 -8.70 -5.09 -2.37
N LYS A 231 -7.74 -4.99 -3.25
CA LYS A 231 -7.21 -3.70 -3.69
C LYS A 231 -7.70 -3.38 -5.09
N LYS A 232 -8.55 -2.37 -5.22
CA LYS A 232 -8.94 -1.80 -6.51
C LYS A 232 -7.77 -1.10 -7.19
N ILE A 233 -6.96 -0.39 -6.39
CA ILE A 233 -5.74 0.28 -6.83
C ILE A 233 -4.63 -0.08 -5.84
N ASP A 234 -3.45 -0.49 -6.35
CA ASP A 234 -2.21 -0.67 -5.58
C ASP A 234 -1.07 -0.16 -6.45
N LEU A 235 -0.80 1.14 -6.38
CA LEU A 235 0.26 1.80 -7.13
C LEU A 235 1.41 2.13 -6.22
N ARG A 236 2.64 1.81 -6.66
CA ARG A 236 3.88 2.07 -5.93
C ARG A 236 4.94 2.59 -6.86
N VAL A 237 5.65 3.59 -6.38
CA VAL A 237 6.88 4.10 -6.95
C VAL A 237 7.95 3.95 -5.88
N ASP A 238 8.83 2.99 -6.07
CA ASP A 238 9.80 2.57 -5.06
C ASP A 238 11.00 3.51 -4.98
N ASP A 239 11.39 4.11 -6.12
CA ASP A 239 12.49 5.05 -6.23
C ASP A 239 12.32 5.95 -7.46
N SER A 240 12.25 7.27 -7.27
CA SER A 240 12.11 8.28 -8.33
C SER A 240 12.46 9.66 -7.82
N GLU A 241 13.00 10.52 -8.68
CA GLU A 241 13.19 11.95 -8.39
C GLU A 241 11.86 12.70 -8.25
N ASP A 242 10.79 12.23 -8.92
CA ASP A 242 9.45 12.80 -8.81
C ASP A 242 8.38 11.70 -8.68
N PRO A 243 8.28 11.05 -7.51
CA PRO A 243 7.38 9.93 -7.29
C PRO A 243 5.89 10.32 -7.40
N ILE A 244 5.53 11.58 -7.14
CA ILE A 244 4.13 12.04 -7.24
C ILE A 244 3.71 12.18 -8.70
N LYS A 245 4.58 12.71 -9.56
CA LYS A 245 4.33 12.77 -11.00
C LYS A 245 4.16 11.36 -11.56
N GLU A 246 4.97 10.42 -11.09
CA GLU A 246 4.92 9.03 -11.52
C GLU A 246 3.66 8.31 -11.00
N ILE A 247 3.23 8.48 -9.76
CA ILE A 247 1.94 7.98 -9.25
C ILE A 247 0.78 8.51 -10.10
N LYS A 248 0.80 9.81 -10.45
CA LYS A 248 -0.23 10.42 -11.30
C LYS A 248 -0.26 9.79 -12.70
N ARG A 249 0.92 9.53 -13.28
CA ARG A 249 1.04 8.84 -14.56
C ARG A 249 0.52 7.40 -14.47
N LEU A 250 0.93 6.66 -13.45
CA LEU A 250 0.49 5.27 -13.21
C LEU A 250 -1.02 5.19 -12.96
N LEU A 251 -1.60 6.15 -12.24
CA LEU A 251 -3.06 6.20 -12.04
C LEU A 251 -3.80 6.39 -13.37
N LYS A 252 -3.30 7.26 -14.26
CA LYS A 252 -3.86 7.43 -15.61
C LYS A 252 -3.79 6.15 -16.41
N VAL A 253 -2.65 5.44 -16.36
CA VAL A 253 -2.48 4.13 -17.00
C VAL A 253 -3.47 3.12 -16.41
N HIS A 254 -3.58 3.04 -15.09
CA HIS A 254 -4.52 2.16 -14.41
C HIS A 254 -5.97 2.39 -14.90
N ARG A 255 -6.41 3.65 -15.00
CA ARG A 255 -7.74 4.00 -15.55
C ARG A 255 -7.92 3.55 -16.99
N ALA A 256 -6.88 3.63 -17.81
CA ALA A 256 -6.95 3.13 -19.17
C ALA A 256 -7.17 1.61 -19.21
N TYR A 257 -6.47 0.85 -18.34
CA TYR A 257 -6.65 -0.60 -18.23
C TYR A 257 -8.00 -0.99 -17.59
N GLU A 258 -8.55 -0.20 -16.67
CA GLU A 258 -9.94 -0.41 -16.21
C GLU A 258 -10.93 -0.36 -17.39
N HIS A 259 -10.81 0.63 -18.27
CA HIS A 259 -11.64 0.72 -19.48
C HIS A 259 -11.38 -0.42 -20.48
N MET A 260 -10.14 -0.91 -20.59
CA MET A 260 -9.85 -2.11 -21.39
C MET A 260 -10.62 -3.32 -20.85
N ASN A 261 -10.52 -3.57 -19.54
CA ASN A 261 -11.21 -4.69 -18.90
C ASN A 261 -12.75 -4.59 -19.04
N GLU A 262 -13.31 -3.38 -18.90
CA GLU A 262 -14.76 -3.16 -19.17
C GLU A 262 -15.13 -3.44 -20.62
N GLY A 263 -14.24 -3.11 -21.56
CA GLY A 263 -14.39 -3.45 -22.96
C GLY A 263 -14.39 -4.96 -23.21
N ASP A 264 -13.46 -5.70 -22.57
CA ASP A 264 -13.38 -7.16 -22.66
C ASP A 264 -14.64 -7.83 -22.08
N LEU A 265 -15.12 -7.37 -20.91
CA LEU A 265 -16.37 -7.86 -20.31
C LEU A 265 -17.57 -7.59 -21.24
N ALA A 266 -17.65 -6.42 -21.85
CA ALA A 266 -18.71 -6.09 -22.79
C ALA A 266 -18.69 -7.01 -24.05
N ILE A 267 -17.51 -7.43 -24.52
CA ILE A 267 -17.39 -8.45 -25.57
C ILE A 267 -17.98 -9.79 -25.12
N GLU A 268 -17.69 -10.23 -23.89
CA GLU A 268 -18.24 -11.49 -23.35
C GLU A 268 -19.77 -11.42 -23.20
N GLU A 269 -20.31 -10.24 -22.87
CA GLU A 269 -21.74 -9.96 -22.79
C GLU A 269 -22.41 -9.77 -24.17
N ASN A 270 -21.65 -9.82 -25.28
CA ASN A 270 -22.07 -9.50 -26.63
C ASN A 270 -22.56 -8.04 -26.83
N ASP A 271 -22.15 -7.11 -25.97
CA ASP A 271 -22.42 -5.68 -26.08
C ASP A 271 -21.26 -4.95 -26.79
N MET A 272 -21.26 -5.04 -28.12
CA MET A 272 -20.19 -4.48 -28.95
C MET A 272 -20.14 -2.94 -28.90
N ASP A 273 -21.29 -2.29 -28.74
CA ASP A 273 -21.33 -0.82 -28.68
C ASP A 273 -20.67 -0.32 -27.38
N LYS A 274 -20.98 -0.95 -26.25
CA LYS A 274 -20.30 -0.68 -24.97
C LYS A 274 -18.80 -0.96 -25.08
N ALA A 275 -18.41 -2.09 -25.67
CA ALA A 275 -16.99 -2.45 -25.86
C ALA A 275 -16.22 -1.37 -26.62
N LEU A 276 -16.78 -0.89 -27.74
CA LEU A 276 -16.13 0.16 -28.56
C LEU A 276 -16.00 1.50 -27.81
N ILE A 277 -17.01 1.84 -26.98
CA ILE A 277 -16.97 3.04 -26.13
C ILE A 277 -15.84 2.90 -25.11
N GLU A 278 -15.76 1.78 -24.40
CA GLU A 278 -14.78 1.57 -23.36
C GLU A 278 -13.34 1.50 -23.93
N TYR A 279 -13.10 0.76 -25.00
CA TYR A 279 -11.80 0.79 -25.70
C TYR A 279 -11.43 2.19 -26.24
N GLY A 280 -12.43 2.99 -26.67
CA GLY A 280 -12.22 4.37 -27.09
C GLY A 280 -11.76 5.26 -25.93
N LYS A 281 -12.32 5.09 -24.73
CA LYS A 281 -11.88 5.79 -23.50
C LYS A 281 -10.45 5.38 -23.11
N ALA A 282 -10.15 4.07 -23.12
CA ALA A 282 -8.81 3.55 -22.85
C ALA A 282 -7.77 4.17 -23.77
N GLN A 283 -8.03 4.18 -25.09
CA GLN A 283 -7.16 4.79 -26.10
C GLN A 283 -6.96 6.30 -25.87
N SER A 284 -8.02 7.01 -25.47
CA SER A 284 -7.94 8.46 -25.19
C SER A 284 -7.12 8.77 -23.95
N LEU A 285 -7.16 7.88 -22.94
CA LEU A 285 -6.36 8.03 -21.73
C LEU A 285 -4.89 7.68 -21.93
N PHE A 286 -4.58 6.71 -22.80
CA PHE A 286 -3.22 6.24 -23.02
C PHE A 286 -2.93 6.01 -24.51
N PRO A 287 -2.94 7.10 -25.34
CA PRO A 287 -2.82 7.01 -26.80
C PRO A 287 -1.46 6.50 -27.28
N GLU A 288 -0.41 6.63 -26.43
CA GLU A 288 0.94 6.15 -26.75
C GLU A 288 1.06 4.62 -26.66
N ASN A 289 0.11 3.94 -26.00
CA ASN A 289 0.12 2.49 -25.88
C ASN A 289 -0.63 1.85 -27.06
N ASN A 290 0.14 1.20 -27.92
CA ASN A 290 -0.40 0.47 -29.07
C ASN A 290 -1.41 -0.62 -28.70
N GLU A 291 -1.33 -1.17 -27.50
CA GLU A 291 -2.25 -2.19 -27.01
C GLU A 291 -3.69 -1.68 -26.98
N MET A 292 -3.92 -0.45 -26.48
CA MET A 292 -5.25 0.16 -26.44
C MET A 292 -5.88 0.26 -27.83
N SER A 293 -5.08 0.66 -28.81
CA SER A 293 -5.54 0.75 -30.22
C SER A 293 -5.72 -0.63 -30.86
N PHE A 294 -4.82 -1.57 -30.57
CA PHE A 294 -4.86 -2.92 -31.13
C PHE A 294 -6.12 -3.67 -30.78
N TRP A 295 -6.48 -3.73 -29.49
CA TRP A 295 -7.68 -4.45 -29.05
C TRP A 295 -8.98 -3.77 -29.52
N LYS A 296 -9.01 -2.44 -29.58
CA LYS A 296 -10.09 -1.71 -30.24
C LYS A 296 -10.25 -2.13 -31.71
N ALA A 297 -9.14 -2.27 -32.43
CA ALA A 297 -9.20 -2.71 -33.84
C ALA A 297 -9.64 -4.16 -33.98
N ILE A 298 -9.30 -5.05 -33.03
CA ILE A 298 -9.83 -6.43 -32.97
C ILE A 298 -11.35 -6.40 -32.76
N ALA A 299 -11.87 -5.60 -31.85
CA ALA A 299 -13.31 -5.47 -31.61
C ALA A 299 -14.05 -4.95 -32.86
N LEU A 300 -13.50 -3.92 -33.55
CA LEU A 300 -14.03 -3.42 -34.81
C LEU A 300 -14.03 -4.50 -35.91
N LEU A 301 -12.96 -5.28 -36.00
CA LEU A 301 -12.83 -6.35 -37.00
C LEU A 301 -13.90 -7.44 -36.77
N ASN A 302 -14.08 -7.88 -35.54
CA ASN A 302 -15.08 -8.88 -35.16
C ASN A 302 -16.51 -8.36 -35.38
N ASN A 303 -16.73 -7.05 -35.27
CA ASN A 303 -18.02 -6.40 -35.53
C ASN A 303 -18.23 -6.04 -37.04
N GLY A 304 -17.41 -6.56 -37.92
CA GLY A 304 -17.54 -6.32 -39.38
C GLY A 304 -17.08 -4.95 -39.86
N LYS A 305 -16.64 -4.04 -38.97
CA LYS A 305 -16.12 -2.69 -39.32
C LYS A 305 -14.68 -2.75 -39.84
N LYS A 306 -14.50 -3.56 -40.89
CA LYS A 306 -13.17 -3.95 -41.42
C LYS A 306 -12.30 -2.77 -41.84
N GLU A 307 -12.87 -1.77 -42.52
CA GLU A 307 -12.14 -0.61 -43.02
C GLU A 307 -11.65 0.30 -41.87
N GLU A 308 -12.45 0.45 -40.80
CA GLU A 308 -12.05 1.20 -39.61
C GLU A 308 -10.93 0.47 -38.86
N ALA A 309 -11.09 -0.84 -38.67
CA ALA A 309 -10.06 -1.68 -38.04
C ALA A 309 -8.73 -1.60 -38.78
N LYS A 310 -8.76 -1.67 -40.13
CA LYS A 310 -7.55 -1.63 -40.98
C LYS A 310 -6.74 -0.35 -40.77
N LYS A 311 -7.42 0.80 -40.71
CA LYS A 311 -6.73 2.09 -40.48
C LYS A 311 -5.96 2.10 -39.15
N ILE A 312 -6.53 1.49 -38.13
CA ILE A 312 -5.87 1.39 -36.80
C ILE A 312 -4.72 0.39 -36.86
N PHE A 313 -4.94 -0.80 -37.46
CA PHE A 313 -3.86 -1.80 -37.62
C PHE A 313 -2.67 -1.26 -38.42
N ASP A 314 -2.90 -0.51 -39.51
CA ASP A 314 -1.82 0.05 -40.28
C ASP A 314 -0.91 0.98 -39.47
N VAL A 315 -1.49 1.78 -38.57
CA VAL A 315 -0.73 2.62 -37.63
C VAL A 315 0.01 1.78 -36.58
N VAL A 316 -0.68 0.86 -35.94
CA VAL A 316 -0.11 0.01 -34.88
C VAL A 316 1.02 -0.87 -35.40
N PHE A 317 0.85 -1.48 -36.59
CA PHE A 317 1.86 -2.35 -37.17
C PHE A 317 3.09 -1.57 -37.68
N LYS A 318 2.90 -0.32 -38.13
CA LYS A 318 4.00 0.58 -38.48
C LYS A 318 4.84 0.96 -37.29
N GLN A 319 4.20 1.20 -36.14
CA GLN A 319 4.89 1.56 -34.89
C GLN A 319 5.60 0.35 -34.26
N ASN A 320 4.97 -0.82 -34.28
CA ASN A 320 5.56 -2.05 -33.78
C ASN A 320 5.08 -3.28 -34.59
N PRO A 321 5.94 -3.81 -35.48
CA PRO A 321 5.59 -4.96 -36.34
C PRO A 321 5.25 -6.26 -35.58
N ASN A 322 5.55 -6.36 -34.29
CA ASN A 322 5.20 -7.54 -33.51
C ASN A 322 3.68 -7.69 -33.33
N TRP A 323 2.92 -6.57 -33.33
CA TRP A 323 1.45 -6.62 -33.30
C TRP A 323 0.88 -7.32 -34.55
N LYS A 324 1.54 -7.15 -35.70
CA LYS A 324 1.17 -7.89 -36.92
C LYS A 324 1.42 -9.39 -36.76
N LYS A 325 2.50 -9.80 -36.09
CA LYS A 325 2.73 -11.23 -35.80
C LYS A 325 1.70 -11.76 -34.80
N LEU A 326 1.28 -10.94 -33.82
CA LEU A 326 0.30 -11.33 -32.82
C LEU A 326 -1.07 -11.64 -33.44
N ILE A 327 -1.59 -10.78 -34.34
CA ILE A 327 -2.92 -10.98 -34.91
C ILE A 327 -3.05 -12.32 -35.63
N TYR A 328 -1.97 -12.81 -36.29
CA TYR A 328 -1.95 -14.13 -36.94
C TYR A 328 -1.99 -15.32 -35.96
N ARG A 329 -1.82 -15.09 -34.67
CA ARG A 329 -1.91 -16.12 -33.62
C ARG A 329 -3.31 -16.20 -33.00
N LEU A 330 -4.12 -15.13 -33.14
CA LEU A 330 -5.43 -15.01 -32.49
C LEU A 330 -6.51 -15.96 -33.06
N PRO A 331 -6.51 -16.37 -34.36
CA PRO A 331 -7.47 -17.34 -34.86
C PRO A 331 -7.48 -18.66 -34.09
N LYS A 332 -6.30 -19.15 -33.69
CA LYS A 332 -6.17 -20.40 -32.92
C LYS A 332 -6.81 -20.32 -31.53
N SER A 333 -6.81 -19.14 -30.91
CA SER A 333 -7.40 -18.92 -29.57
C SER A 333 -8.89 -18.54 -29.64
N GLY A 334 -9.47 -18.39 -30.85
CA GLY A 334 -10.87 -18.01 -31.00
C GLY A 334 -11.18 -16.53 -30.73
N ILE A 335 -10.17 -15.70 -30.50
CA ILE A 335 -10.34 -14.26 -30.19
C ILE A 335 -10.82 -13.50 -31.43
N ILE A 336 -10.46 -13.95 -32.63
CA ILE A 336 -10.99 -13.41 -33.89
C ILE A 336 -11.64 -14.52 -34.72
N SER A 337 -12.71 -14.17 -35.41
CA SER A 337 -13.48 -15.09 -36.25
C SER A 337 -12.82 -15.41 -37.60
N MET A 338 -11.87 -14.58 -38.04
CA MET A 338 -11.16 -14.74 -39.30
C MET A 338 -10.10 -15.82 -39.22
N THR A 339 -9.99 -16.63 -40.27
CA THR A 339 -8.89 -17.57 -40.47
C THR A 339 -7.59 -16.87 -40.87
N VAL A 340 -6.45 -17.55 -40.74
CA VAL A 340 -5.14 -17.02 -41.21
C VAL A 340 -5.19 -16.63 -42.70
N LYS A 341 -5.86 -17.45 -43.54
CA LYS A 341 -6.00 -17.15 -44.99
C LYS A 341 -6.81 -15.88 -45.24
N GLU A 342 -7.89 -15.67 -44.46
CA GLU A 342 -8.70 -14.44 -44.57
C GLU A 342 -7.93 -13.23 -44.09
N LEU A 343 -7.12 -13.34 -43.04
CA LEU A 343 -6.22 -12.26 -42.60
C LEU A 343 -5.18 -11.90 -43.68
N ASP A 344 -4.60 -12.93 -44.33
CA ASP A 344 -3.66 -12.69 -45.46
C ASP A 344 -4.32 -11.87 -46.57
N PHE A 345 -5.55 -12.21 -46.95
CA PHE A 345 -6.30 -11.47 -47.96
C PHE A 345 -6.67 -10.05 -47.48
N TYR A 346 -7.07 -9.92 -46.22
CA TYR A 346 -7.44 -8.64 -45.61
C TYR A 346 -6.29 -7.64 -45.55
N PHE A 347 -5.08 -8.11 -45.20
CA PHE A 347 -3.89 -7.23 -45.10
C PHE A 347 -3.08 -7.10 -46.40
N LYS A 348 -3.39 -7.86 -47.46
CA LYS A 348 -2.78 -7.70 -48.77
C LYS A 348 -3.43 -6.60 -49.63
N LYS A 349 -4.66 -6.24 -49.31
CA LYS A 349 -5.39 -5.12 -49.87
C LYS A 349 -5.00 -3.81 -49.19
#